data_c257dae67d59a6a59a963ac407b2bd28
#
_entry.id   c257dae67d59a6a59a963ac407b2bd28
#
_cell.length_a   1.000
_cell.length_b   1.000
_cell.length_c   1.000
_cell.angle_alpha   90.00
_cell.angle_beta   90.00
_cell.angle_gamma   90.00
#
_symmetry.space_group_name_H-M   'P 1'
#
loop_
_entity.id
_entity.type
_entity.pdbx_description
1 polymer ?
#
loop_
_entity_poly.entity_id
_entity_poly.type
_entity_poly.pdbx_seq_one_letter_code
_entity_poly.pdbx_strand_id
1 'polypeptide(L)'
;HVLDGVTPMELWRDYGLTSYNMATSSETLGMTEQILKLSAQTHKPKLAVIDVYYIDKPDDLEWTYSYRHLFFDAVPLSFAKFDAVRASLPQNEWLEFMMPFSLYHSRWEELLSGQSARLVDCEPFMMGSEMRIGRGAPLAYTRTHEMTADELPGEAALRRIIAYCRANDIEPVLMALPAPVSEQEQMNMNRAQLLADELNVPFLNLFDEETGIDFETDCYDYLGHMNPDGAAKL
;
A
#
# COMPACT_ATOMS: atom_id res chain seq x y z
N HIS A 1 1.47 -2.37 6.02
CA HIS A 1 0.63 -3.44 6.60
C HIS A 1 0.10 -4.38 5.53
N VAL A 2 -0.51 -3.88 4.44
CA VAL A 2 -1.08 -4.73 3.37
C VAL A 2 -0.02 -5.58 2.68
N LEU A 3 1.18 -5.04 2.48
CA LEU A 3 2.30 -5.76 1.84
C LEU A 3 2.60 -7.09 2.55
N ASP A 4 2.55 -7.08 3.89
CA ASP A 4 2.87 -8.23 4.74
C ASP A 4 1.61 -9.00 5.18
N GLY A 5 0.45 -8.32 5.28
CA GLY A 5 -0.76 -8.89 5.89
C GLY A 5 -1.74 -9.53 4.91
N VAL A 6 -1.68 -9.18 3.61
CA VAL A 6 -2.58 -9.75 2.60
C VAL A 6 -1.80 -10.63 1.65
N THR A 7 -2.02 -11.93 1.75
CA THR A 7 -1.31 -12.94 0.96
C THR A 7 -2.19 -13.48 -0.18
N PRO A 8 -1.96 -13.08 -1.44
CA PRO A 8 -2.76 -13.53 -2.59
C PRO A 8 -2.84 -15.05 -2.74
N MET A 9 -1.79 -15.77 -2.37
CA MET A 9 -1.76 -17.23 -2.48
C MET A 9 -2.68 -17.92 -1.47
N GLU A 10 -2.94 -17.31 -0.31
CA GLU A 10 -3.93 -17.81 0.64
C GLU A 10 -5.34 -17.60 0.14
N LEU A 11 -5.63 -16.42 -0.41
CA LEU A 11 -6.91 -16.14 -1.07
C LEU A 11 -7.18 -17.13 -2.23
N TRP A 12 -6.14 -17.49 -2.97
CA TRP A 12 -6.26 -18.54 -3.99
C TRP A 12 -6.52 -19.92 -3.39
N ARG A 13 -5.75 -20.32 -2.38
CA ARG A 13 -5.87 -21.63 -1.74
C ARG A 13 -7.26 -21.85 -1.14
N ASP A 14 -7.78 -20.86 -0.43
CA ASP A 14 -8.95 -21.02 0.41
C ASP A 14 -10.26 -20.66 -0.31
N TYR A 15 -10.19 -19.72 -1.28
CA TYR A 15 -11.37 -19.20 -1.97
C TYR A 15 -11.30 -19.31 -3.50
N GLY A 16 -10.17 -19.73 -4.08
CA GLY A 16 -10.00 -19.78 -5.53
C GLY A 16 -9.92 -18.38 -6.18
N LEU A 17 -9.67 -17.33 -5.39
CA LEU A 17 -9.60 -15.96 -5.87
C LEU A 17 -8.20 -15.63 -6.39
N THR A 18 -8.09 -15.28 -7.66
CA THR A 18 -6.86 -14.73 -8.22
C THR A 18 -6.73 -13.27 -7.85
N SER A 19 -5.66 -12.91 -7.17
CA SER A 19 -5.36 -11.55 -6.74
C SER A 19 -3.87 -11.24 -6.88
N TYR A 20 -3.52 -9.97 -6.76
CA TYR A 20 -2.15 -9.49 -6.73
C TYR A 20 -2.04 -8.37 -5.70
N ASN A 21 -1.04 -8.43 -4.84
CA ASN A 21 -0.76 -7.37 -3.88
C ASN A 21 0.15 -6.33 -4.55
N MET A 22 -0.38 -5.11 -4.75
CA MET A 22 0.34 -3.99 -5.37
C MET A 22 0.86 -2.98 -4.35
N ALA A 23 0.67 -3.26 -3.05
CA ALA A 23 1.12 -2.37 -2.00
C ALA A 23 2.65 -2.23 -2.00
N THR A 24 3.11 -1.03 -1.70
CA THR A 24 4.52 -0.72 -1.49
C THR A 24 4.75 -0.12 -0.11
N SER A 25 6.00 -0.05 0.33
CA SER A 25 6.32 0.61 1.59
C SER A 25 6.01 2.10 1.51
N SER A 26 5.42 2.66 2.58
CA SER A 26 5.17 4.11 2.72
C SER A 26 4.34 4.73 1.59
N GLU A 27 3.38 3.99 1.09
CA GLU A 27 2.53 4.35 -0.03
C GLU A 27 1.41 5.31 0.39
N THR A 28 1.42 6.54 -0.12
CA THR A 28 0.34 7.52 0.05
C THR A 28 -0.82 7.22 -0.89
N LEU A 29 -2.02 7.76 -0.60
CA LEU A 29 -3.19 7.53 -1.47
C LEU A 29 -3.03 8.12 -2.87
N GLY A 30 -2.29 9.23 -3.03
CA GLY A 30 -1.95 9.72 -4.37
C GLY A 30 -1.06 8.77 -5.13
N MET A 31 -0.16 8.06 -4.46
CA MET A 31 0.64 7.01 -5.08
C MET A 31 -0.21 5.79 -5.45
N THR A 32 -1.10 5.33 -4.55
CA THR A 32 -2.07 4.27 -4.83
C THR A 32 -2.92 4.58 -6.07
N GLU A 33 -3.33 5.83 -6.26
CA GLU A 33 -4.05 6.27 -7.45
C GLU A 33 -3.26 5.98 -8.74
N GLN A 34 -1.95 6.27 -8.76
CA GLN A 34 -1.11 6.04 -9.93
C GLN A 34 -0.80 4.55 -10.13
N ILE A 35 -0.56 3.81 -9.07
CA ILE A 35 -0.36 2.35 -9.12
C ILE A 35 -1.59 1.68 -9.75
N LEU A 36 -2.78 2.01 -9.28
CA LEU A 36 -4.04 1.48 -9.80
C LEU A 36 -4.21 1.80 -11.30
N LYS A 37 -3.98 3.06 -11.70
CA LYS A 37 -4.10 3.50 -13.10
C LYS A 37 -3.13 2.78 -14.02
N LEU A 38 -1.88 2.62 -13.59
CA LEU A 38 -0.85 1.93 -14.38
C LEU A 38 -1.14 0.43 -14.49
N SER A 39 -1.51 -0.20 -13.39
CA SER A 39 -1.84 -1.63 -13.36
C SER A 39 -3.06 -1.96 -14.21
N ALA A 40 -4.08 -1.13 -14.18
CA ALA A 40 -5.32 -1.31 -14.95
C ALA A 40 -5.12 -1.22 -16.46
N GLN A 41 -4.00 -0.68 -16.95
CA GLN A 41 -3.68 -0.65 -18.38
C GLN A 41 -3.29 -2.03 -18.92
N THR A 42 -2.69 -2.87 -18.09
CA THR A 42 -2.26 -4.22 -18.48
C THR A 42 -3.23 -5.28 -18.03
N HIS A 43 -3.72 -5.19 -16.81
CA HIS A 43 -4.65 -6.13 -16.20
C HIS A 43 -5.70 -5.36 -15.40
N LYS A 44 -6.82 -5.04 -16.06
CA LYS A 44 -7.93 -4.36 -15.40
C LYS A 44 -8.54 -5.28 -14.33
N PRO A 45 -8.44 -4.93 -13.04
CA PRO A 45 -9.05 -5.73 -11.99
C PRO A 45 -10.57 -5.57 -12.01
N LYS A 46 -11.29 -6.55 -11.46
CA LYS A 46 -12.73 -6.43 -11.20
C LYS A 46 -13.01 -5.76 -9.87
N LEU A 47 -12.09 -5.94 -8.91
CA LEU A 47 -12.15 -5.42 -7.56
C LEU A 47 -10.81 -4.78 -7.22
N ALA A 48 -10.84 -3.60 -6.60
CA ALA A 48 -9.68 -2.94 -6.02
C ALA A 48 -9.89 -2.77 -4.51
N VAL A 49 -9.09 -3.46 -3.71
CA VAL A 49 -9.03 -3.27 -2.26
C VAL A 49 -7.98 -2.20 -1.97
N ILE A 50 -8.38 -1.12 -1.33
CA ILE A 50 -7.60 0.10 -1.14
C ILE A 50 -7.35 0.28 0.35
N ASP A 51 -6.08 0.20 0.77
CA ASP A 51 -5.69 0.50 2.13
C ASP A 51 -5.79 2.01 2.38
N VAL A 52 -6.43 2.39 3.48
CA VAL A 52 -6.59 3.78 3.90
C VAL A 52 -5.72 4.16 5.09
N TYR A 53 -4.77 3.32 5.49
CA TYR A 53 -3.90 3.57 6.64
C TYR A 53 -3.21 4.94 6.59
N TYR A 54 -2.73 5.34 5.41
CA TYR A 54 -2.05 6.63 5.21
C TYR A 54 -2.97 7.76 4.72
N ILE A 55 -4.27 7.69 5.01
CA ILE A 55 -5.21 8.76 4.65
C ILE A 55 -4.85 10.13 5.27
N ASP A 56 -4.11 10.14 6.38
CA ASP A 56 -3.64 11.34 7.07
C ASP A 56 -2.30 11.88 6.52
N LYS A 57 -1.69 11.21 5.54
CA LYS A 57 -0.39 11.60 4.98
C LYS A 57 -0.56 12.36 3.67
N PRO A 58 0.07 13.53 3.53
CA PRO A 58 0.12 14.23 2.25
C PRO A 58 1.06 13.53 1.26
N ASP A 59 0.83 13.75 -0.02
CA ASP A 59 1.59 13.10 -1.10
C ASP A 59 3.04 13.61 -1.25
N ASP A 60 3.35 14.79 -0.71
CA ASP A 60 4.64 15.48 -0.84
C ASP A 60 5.61 15.22 0.31
N LEU A 61 5.37 14.19 1.12
CA LEU A 61 6.25 13.84 2.22
C LEU A 61 7.65 13.44 1.72
N GLU A 62 8.67 14.19 2.15
CA GLU A 62 10.07 14.00 1.74
C GLU A 62 10.58 12.58 2.05
N TRP A 63 10.22 12.01 3.20
CA TRP A 63 10.68 10.67 3.58
C TRP A 63 10.07 9.53 2.73
N THR A 64 8.99 9.79 1.98
CA THR A 64 8.41 8.79 1.06
C THR A 64 9.13 8.74 -0.29
N TYR A 65 10.00 9.69 -0.58
CA TYR A 65 10.64 9.85 -1.88
C TYR A 65 11.38 8.60 -2.34
N SER A 66 12.23 8.02 -1.49
CA SER A 66 13.00 6.82 -1.83
C SER A 66 12.10 5.60 -2.09
N TYR A 67 10.95 5.51 -1.42
CA TYR A 67 10.01 4.41 -1.61
C TYR A 67 9.28 4.49 -2.95
N ARG A 68 9.09 5.68 -3.53
CA ARG A 68 8.50 5.86 -4.85
C ARG A 68 9.32 5.20 -5.95
N HIS A 69 10.65 5.12 -5.78
CA HIS A 69 11.53 4.39 -6.68
C HIS A 69 11.21 2.89 -6.72
N LEU A 70 10.80 2.29 -5.60
CA LEU A 70 10.45 0.87 -5.57
C LEU A 70 9.36 0.52 -6.60
N PHE A 71 8.43 1.44 -6.82
CA PHE A 71 7.38 1.25 -7.81
C PHE A 71 7.79 1.78 -9.20
N PHE A 72 8.12 3.07 -9.30
CA PHE A 72 8.33 3.71 -10.61
C PHE A 72 9.50 3.11 -11.39
N ASP A 73 10.58 2.68 -10.73
CA ASP A 73 11.74 2.12 -11.43
C ASP A 73 11.41 0.78 -12.11
N ALA A 74 10.47 0.03 -11.54
CA ALA A 74 9.99 -1.23 -12.13
C ALA A 74 9.01 -1.01 -13.31
N VAL A 75 8.39 0.18 -13.42
CA VAL A 75 7.42 0.45 -14.50
C VAL A 75 8.15 0.73 -15.81
N PRO A 76 7.83 0.03 -16.91
CA PRO A 76 8.44 0.26 -18.21
C PRO A 76 8.23 1.70 -18.70
N LEU A 77 9.22 2.22 -19.43
CA LEU A 77 9.15 3.55 -20.01
C LEU A 77 7.96 3.65 -20.98
N SER A 78 7.05 4.58 -20.71
CA SER A 78 5.81 4.78 -21.47
C SER A 78 5.24 6.16 -21.22
N PHE A 79 4.29 6.60 -22.07
CA PHE A 79 3.52 7.83 -21.82
C PHE A 79 2.73 7.75 -20.50
N ALA A 80 2.20 6.59 -20.18
CA ALA A 80 1.47 6.39 -18.95
C ALA A 80 2.35 6.53 -17.70
N LYS A 81 3.59 6.00 -17.74
CA LYS A 81 4.58 6.25 -16.69
C LYS A 81 4.86 7.75 -16.57
N PHE A 82 5.05 8.44 -17.69
CA PHE A 82 5.30 9.88 -17.68
C PHE A 82 4.16 10.68 -17.05
N ASP A 83 2.90 10.35 -17.40
CA ASP A 83 1.73 11.00 -16.81
C ASP A 83 1.62 10.73 -15.30
N ALA A 84 1.91 9.51 -14.86
CA ALA A 84 1.93 9.14 -13.46
C ALA A 84 3.06 9.87 -12.68
N VAL A 85 4.25 9.94 -13.24
CA VAL A 85 5.40 10.71 -12.68
C VAL A 85 5.03 12.18 -12.55
N ARG A 86 4.44 12.78 -13.60
CA ARG A 86 3.98 14.17 -13.56
C ARG A 86 2.92 14.45 -12.50
N ALA A 87 2.05 13.49 -12.26
CA ALA A 87 0.96 13.62 -11.29
C ALA A 87 1.46 13.50 -9.83
N SER A 88 2.60 12.81 -9.63
CA SER A 88 3.08 12.43 -8.29
C SER A 88 4.30 13.22 -7.82
N LEU A 89 5.03 13.88 -8.73
CA LEU A 89 6.36 14.42 -8.45
C LEU A 89 6.54 15.84 -8.97
N PRO A 90 7.37 16.66 -8.32
CA PRO A 90 7.75 17.97 -8.81
C PRO A 90 8.60 17.85 -10.09
N GLN A 91 8.53 18.87 -10.95
CA GLN A 91 9.12 18.83 -12.30
C GLN A 91 10.64 18.57 -12.34
N ASN A 92 11.36 19.03 -11.32
CA ASN A 92 12.82 18.83 -11.24
C ASN A 92 13.22 17.37 -11.02
N GLU A 93 12.30 16.51 -10.62
CA GLU A 93 12.53 15.09 -10.33
C GLU A 93 12.11 14.16 -11.49
N TRP A 94 11.31 14.66 -12.45
CA TRP A 94 10.75 13.80 -13.50
C TRP A 94 11.79 13.00 -14.27
N LEU A 95 12.93 13.59 -14.59
CA LEU A 95 13.97 12.92 -15.37
C LEU A 95 14.55 11.71 -14.64
N GLU A 96 14.72 11.83 -13.32
CA GLU A 96 15.27 10.77 -12.47
C GLU A 96 14.35 9.55 -12.47
N PHE A 97 13.06 9.77 -12.29
CA PHE A 97 12.06 8.67 -12.28
C PHE A 97 11.75 8.12 -13.68
N MET A 98 11.91 8.92 -14.72
CA MET A 98 11.76 8.43 -16.09
C MET A 98 12.99 7.67 -16.58
N MET A 99 14.18 7.99 -16.06
CA MET A 99 15.45 7.39 -16.46
C MET A 99 16.29 7.02 -15.23
N PRO A 100 15.90 6.00 -14.47
CA PRO A 100 16.56 5.62 -13.22
C PRO A 100 18.01 5.14 -13.43
N PHE A 101 18.45 4.98 -14.68
CA PHE A 101 19.83 4.63 -15.02
C PHE A 101 20.86 5.55 -14.34
N SER A 102 20.55 6.83 -14.17
CA SER A 102 21.44 7.79 -13.51
C SER A 102 21.71 7.44 -12.05
N LEU A 103 20.74 6.83 -11.35
CA LEU A 103 20.88 6.37 -9.97
C LEU A 103 21.76 5.11 -9.86
N TYR A 104 21.69 4.26 -10.87
CA TYR A 104 22.32 2.93 -10.82
C TYR A 104 23.63 2.87 -11.61
N HIS A 105 24.00 3.91 -12.37
CA HIS A 105 25.17 3.87 -13.26
C HIS A 105 26.51 3.70 -12.53
N SER A 106 26.61 4.14 -11.29
CA SER A 106 27.81 3.96 -10.45
C SER A 106 27.89 2.58 -9.78
N ARG A 107 26.83 1.77 -9.85
CA ARG A 107 26.74 0.46 -9.22
C ARG A 107 27.28 -0.69 -10.10
N TRP A 108 27.90 -0.39 -11.24
CA TRP A 108 28.48 -1.41 -12.13
C TRP A 108 29.54 -2.26 -11.45
N GLU A 109 30.23 -1.74 -10.42
CA GLU A 109 31.19 -2.52 -9.63
C GLU A 109 30.51 -3.63 -8.80
N GLU A 110 29.30 -3.39 -8.33
CA GLU A 110 28.48 -4.37 -7.63
C GLU A 110 28.08 -5.53 -8.56
N LEU A 111 27.81 -5.23 -9.84
CA LEU A 111 27.53 -6.23 -10.87
C LEU A 111 28.73 -7.15 -11.09
N LEU A 112 29.94 -6.62 -11.07
CA LEU A 112 31.17 -7.40 -11.25
C LEU A 112 31.53 -8.19 -10.00
N SER A 113 31.12 -7.77 -8.82
CA SER A 113 31.39 -8.49 -7.55
C SER A 113 30.49 -9.72 -7.30
N GLY A 114 29.52 -9.98 -8.18
CA GLY A 114 28.54 -11.05 -8.03
C GLY A 114 27.45 -10.77 -6.98
N GLN A 115 27.45 -9.59 -6.36
CA GLN A 115 26.41 -9.19 -5.40
C GLN A 115 25.08 -8.88 -6.09
N SER A 116 25.11 -8.59 -7.38
CA SER A 116 23.92 -8.33 -8.20
C SER A 116 22.94 -9.51 -8.32
N ALA A 117 23.42 -10.74 -8.11
CA ALA A 117 22.54 -11.91 -8.12
C ALA A 117 21.46 -11.86 -7.02
N ARG A 118 21.67 -11.04 -5.98
CA ARG A 118 20.69 -10.82 -4.91
C ARG A 118 19.62 -9.76 -5.24
N LEU A 119 19.81 -8.99 -6.31
CA LEU A 119 18.86 -7.94 -6.72
C LEU A 119 17.63 -8.49 -7.47
N VAL A 120 17.56 -9.77 -7.71
CA VAL A 120 16.50 -10.44 -8.48
C VAL A 120 15.80 -11.53 -7.66
N ASP A 121 15.91 -11.50 -6.36
CA ASP A 121 15.13 -12.37 -5.46
C ASP A 121 13.70 -11.81 -5.31
N CYS A 122 13.04 -11.60 -6.43
CA CYS A 122 11.59 -11.50 -6.40
C CYS A 122 11.05 -12.93 -6.40
N GLU A 123 10.32 -13.29 -5.36
CA GLU A 123 9.59 -14.54 -5.29
C GLU A 123 8.27 -14.38 -6.04
N PRO A 124 8.23 -14.64 -7.37
CA PRO A 124 7.05 -14.33 -8.20
C PRO A 124 5.81 -15.11 -7.76
N PHE A 125 5.98 -16.22 -7.04
CA PHE A 125 4.88 -17.00 -6.49
C PHE A 125 4.16 -16.29 -5.33
N MET A 126 4.78 -15.29 -4.69
CA MET A 126 4.15 -14.50 -3.62
C MET A 126 3.12 -13.49 -4.15
N MET A 127 3.04 -13.29 -5.47
CA MET A 127 2.08 -12.40 -6.11
C MET A 127 2.07 -10.98 -5.52
N GLY A 128 3.26 -10.46 -5.21
CA GLY A 128 3.49 -9.11 -4.70
C GLY A 128 3.46 -8.95 -3.18
N SER A 129 3.07 -9.96 -2.40
CA SER A 129 3.18 -9.90 -0.94
C SER A 129 4.60 -10.23 -0.46
N GLU A 130 4.95 -9.73 0.73
CA GLU A 130 6.17 -10.09 1.43
C GLU A 130 5.85 -10.97 2.65
N MET A 131 6.77 -11.86 3.00
CA MET A 131 6.70 -12.62 4.25
C MET A 131 7.92 -12.31 5.10
N ARG A 132 7.69 -11.81 6.30
CA ARG A 132 8.74 -11.52 7.28
C ARG A 132 8.53 -12.34 8.54
N ILE A 133 9.58 -13.03 8.96
CA ILE A 133 9.55 -13.89 10.14
C ILE A 133 10.08 -13.07 11.33
N GLY A 134 9.36 -13.12 12.46
CA GLY A 134 9.76 -12.42 13.67
C GLY A 134 8.62 -12.36 14.68
N ARG A 135 8.92 -11.76 15.82
CA ARG A 135 7.94 -11.40 16.84
C ARG A 135 8.22 -9.98 17.29
N GLY A 136 7.20 -9.16 17.29
CA GLY A 136 7.25 -7.79 17.76
C GLY A 136 6.86 -7.67 19.23
N ALA A 137 7.13 -6.50 19.79
CA ALA A 137 6.53 -6.09 21.04
C ALA A 137 5.48 -5.03 20.70
N PRO A 138 4.20 -5.23 21.03
CA PRO A 138 3.17 -4.30 20.65
C PRO A 138 3.33 -2.97 21.37
N LEU A 139 2.97 -1.88 20.70
CA LEU A 139 2.74 -0.61 21.35
C LEU A 139 1.39 -0.65 22.07
N ALA A 140 1.33 -0.02 23.23
CA ALA A 140 0.05 0.22 23.88
C ALA A 140 -0.78 1.19 23.03
N TYR A 141 -2.05 0.87 22.83
CA TYR A 141 -2.99 1.74 22.11
C TYR A 141 -4.30 1.86 22.89
N THR A 142 -4.98 2.98 22.68
CA THR A 142 -6.27 3.28 23.30
C THR A 142 -7.32 3.40 22.22
N ARG A 143 -8.38 2.60 22.32
CA ARG A 143 -9.51 2.70 21.38
C ARG A 143 -10.35 3.93 21.65
N THR A 144 -10.79 4.59 20.61
CA THR A 144 -11.69 5.73 20.66
C THR A 144 -12.77 5.63 19.58
N HIS A 145 -13.95 6.18 19.86
CA HIS A 145 -15.04 6.40 18.89
C HIS A 145 -15.10 7.86 18.40
N GLU A 146 -14.20 8.69 18.90
CA GLU A 146 -14.09 10.07 18.41
C GLU A 146 -13.53 10.08 16.98
N MET A 147 -13.77 11.15 16.27
CA MET A 147 -13.37 11.31 14.87
C MET A 147 -12.63 12.62 14.68
N THR A 148 -11.62 12.59 13.80
CA THR A 148 -10.95 13.82 13.35
C THR A 148 -11.96 14.73 12.65
N ALA A 149 -12.06 15.99 13.11
CA ALA A 149 -13.02 16.97 12.58
C ALA A 149 -12.58 17.55 11.23
N ASP A 150 -11.27 17.71 11.04
CA ASP A 150 -10.69 18.32 9.85
C ASP A 150 -10.60 17.31 8.69
N GLU A 151 -10.62 17.83 7.46
CA GLU A 151 -10.37 17.06 6.26
C GLU A 151 -8.94 16.52 6.28
N LEU A 152 -8.78 15.22 5.98
CA LEU A 152 -7.47 14.56 5.95
C LEU A 152 -6.80 14.74 4.57
N PRO A 153 -5.47 14.87 4.52
CA PRO A 153 -4.73 15.11 3.26
C PRO A 153 -5.04 14.11 2.14
N GLY A 154 -5.25 12.85 2.47
CA GLY A 154 -5.52 11.79 1.50
C GLY A 154 -6.97 11.72 0.99
N GLU A 155 -7.94 12.45 1.58
CA GLU A 155 -9.35 12.36 1.19
C GLU A 155 -9.59 12.70 -0.28
N ALA A 156 -8.93 13.74 -0.77
CA ALA A 156 -9.06 14.14 -2.17
C ALA A 156 -8.55 13.05 -3.13
N ALA A 157 -7.43 12.39 -2.80
CA ALA A 157 -6.91 11.26 -3.58
C ALA A 157 -7.86 10.06 -3.53
N LEU A 158 -8.39 9.74 -2.35
CA LEU A 158 -9.35 8.65 -2.18
C LEU A 158 -10.61 8.86 -3.03
N ARG A 159 -11.16 10.07 -3.05
CA ARG A 159 -12.30 10.42 -3.91
C ARG A 159 -11.98 10.22 -5.40
N ARG A 160 -10.76 10.57 -5.85
CA ARG A 160 -10.31 10.35 -7.24
C ARG A 160 -10.15 8.87 -7.55
N ILE A 161 -9.60 8.07 -6.64
CA ILE A 161 -9.47 6.61 -6.78
C ILE A 161 -10.85 5.97 -6.98
N ILE A 162 -11.82 6.30 -6.12
CA ILE A 162 -13.17 5.75 -6.20
C ILE A 162 -13.86 6.17 -7.50
N ALA A 163 -13.73 7.44 -7.90
CA ALA A 163 -14.26 7.93 -9.17
C ALA A 163 -13.64 7.20 -10.37
N TYR A 164 -12.32 6.98 -10.33
CA TYR A 164 -11.62 6.20 -11.37
C TYR A 164 -12.10 4.75 -11.42
N CYS A 165 -12.23 4.08 -10.29
CA CYS A 165 -12.75 2.72 -10.21
C CYS A 165 -14.12 2.62 -10.87
N ARG A 166 -15.06 3.49 -10.49
CA ARG A 166 -16.43 3.50 -11.04
C ARG A 166 -16.46 3.80 -12.53
N ALA A 167 -15.65 4.74 -13.00
CA ALA A 167 -15.56 5.08 -14.41
C ALA A 167 -14.97 3.95 -15.26
N ASN A 168 -14.31 2.98 -14.65
CA ASN A 168 -13.65 1.86 -15.32
C ASN A 168 -14.27 0.50 -14.96
N ASP A 169 -15.48 0.44 -14.40
CA ASP A 169 -16.14 -0.80 -13.96
C ASP A 169 -15.27 -1.66 -13.03
N ILE A 170 -14.55 -1.02 -12.10
CA ILE A 170 -13.78 -1.64 -11.03
C ILE A 170 -14.56 -1.41 -9.74
N GLU A 171 -14.84 -2.46 -8.96
CA GLU A 171 -15.50 -2.32 -7.67
C GLU A 171 -14.47 -1.87 -6.61
N PRO A 172 -14.63 -0.70 -5.97
CA PRO A 172 -13.74 -0.28 -4.90
C PRO A 172 -14.20 -0.84 -3.55
N VAL A 173 -13.26 -1.32 -2.74
CA VAL A 173 -13.44 -1.66 -1.34
C VAL A 173 -12.33 -1.00 -0.55
N LEU A 174 -12.67 -0.30 0.53
CA LEU A 174 -11.67 0.25 1.44
C LEU A 174 -11.30 -0.79 2.48
N MET A 175 -10.07 -0.70 2.98
CA MET A 175 -9.58 -1.59 4.02
C MET A 175 -8.64 -0.83 4.96
N ALA A 176 -8.67 -1.21 6.24
CA ALA A 176 -7.64 -0.86 7.22
C ALA A 176 -7.32 -2.11 8.03
N LEU A 177 -6.07 -2.58 7.96
CA LEU A 177 -5.63 -3.78 8.67
C LEU A 177 -5.39 -3.49 10.15
N PRO A 178 -5.56 -4.48 11.04
CA PRO A 178 -5.29 -4.32 12.47
C PRO A 178 -3.85 -3.86 12.69
N ALA A 179 -3.68 -2.83 13.50
CA ALA A 179 -2.38 -2.32 13.90
C ALA A 179 -2.46 -1.71 15.32
N PRO A 180 -1.37 -1.68 16.10
CA PRO A 180 -1.32 -1.05 17.41
C PRO A 180 -1.20 0.47 17.26
N VAL A 181 -2.29 1.09 16.80
CA VAL A 181 -2.34 2.51 16.42
C VAL A 181 -2.59 3.42 17.63
N SER A 182 -2.17 4.68 17.50
CA SER A 182 -2.48 5.73 18.46
C SER A 182 -3.96 6.12 18.40
N GLU A 183 -4.43 6.82 19.43
CA GLU A 183 -5.79 7.38 19.45
C GLU A 183 -6.07 8.28 18.24
N GLN A 184 -5.10 9.12 17.84
CA GLN A 184 -5.23 9.98 16.68
C GLN A 184 -5.40 9.18 15.37
N GLU A 185 -4.65 8.10 15.20
CA GLU A 185 -4.79 7.24 14.02
C GLU A 185 -6.16 6.55 13.99
N GLN A 186 -6.70 6.16 15.15
CA GLN A 186 -8.07 5.65 15.23
C GLN A 186 -9.09 6.71 14.85
N MET A 187 -8.93 7.95 15.35
CA MET A 187 -9.79 9.07 14.95
C MET A 187 -9.78 9.32 13.44
N ASN A 188 -8.61 9.14 12.80
CA ASN A 188 -8.47 9.25 11.35
C ASN A 188 -9.19 8.09 10.62
N MET A 189 -9.14 6.86 11.17
CA MET A 189 -9.89 5.72 10.61
C MET A 189 -11.39 5.87 10.77
N ASN A 190 -11.85 6.43 11.91
CA ASN A 190 -13.27 6.76 12.10
C ASN A 190 -13.74 7.81 11.07
N ARG A 191 -12.88 8.76 10.72
CA ARG A 191 -13.14 9.71 9.62
C ARG A 191 -13.17 9.01 8.25
N ALA A 192 -12.28 8.06 8.01
CA ALA A 192 -12.29 7.26 6.78
C ALA A 192 -13.59 6.44 6.65
N GLN A 193 -14.14 5.93 7.75
CA GLN A 193 -15.44 5.26 7.76
C GLN A 193 -16.57 6.21 7.32
N LEU A 194 -16.60 7.43 7.88
CA LEU A 194 -17.59 8.43 7.45
C LEU A 194 -17.49 8.72 5.94
N LEU A 195 -16.26 8.84 5.43
CA LEU A 195 -16.04 9.09 4.01
C LEU A 195 -16.47 7.89 3.14
N ALA A 196 -16.24 6.66 3.60
CA ALA A 196 -16.73 5.46 2.94
C ALA A 196 -18.26 5.44 2.83
N ASP A 197 -18.94 5.79 3.93
CA ASP A 197 -20.41 5.88 3.98
C ASP A 197 -20.93 6.97 3.04
N GLU A 198 -20.33 8.16 3.05
CA GLU A 198 -20.69 9.27 2.13
C GLU A 198 -20.53 8.86 0.65
N LEU A 199 -19.47 8.12 0.34
CA LEU A 199 -19.16 7.67 -1.00
C LEU A 199 -19.88 6.40 -1.38
N ASN A 200 -20.62 5.77 -0.46
CA ASN A 200 -21.25 4.47 -0.63
C ASN A 200 -20.27 3.41 -1.15
N VAL A 201 -19.18 3.21 -0.42
CA VAL A 201 -18.12 2.23 -0.69
C VAL A 201 -17.99 1.32 0.53
N PRO A 202 -17.94 -0.01 0.36
CA PRO A 202 -17.67 -0.90 1.48
C PRO A 202 -16.32 -0.60 2.14
N PHE A 203 -16.28 -0.66 3.48
CA PHE A 203 -15.04 -0.49 4.24
C PHE A 203 -14.86 -1.65 5.22
N LEU A 204 -13.77 -2.38 5.06
CA LEU A 204 -13.30 -3.40 5.99
C LEU A 204 -12.40 -2.73 7.02
N ASN A 205 -13.03 -2.17 8.07
CA ASN A 205 -12.32 -1.51 9.16
C ASN A 205 -11.93 -2.53 10.22
N LEU A 206 -10.81 -3.21 10.00
CA LEU A 206 -10.33 -4.26 10.90
C LEU A 206 -9.64 -3.70 12.16
N PHE A 207 -9.54 -2.38 12.32
CA PHE A 207 -9.16 -1.77 13.60
C PHE A 207 -10.21 -1.96 14.69
N ASP A 208 -11.48 -1.96 14.31
CA ASP A 208 -12.60 -2.04 15.24
C ASP A 208 -13.09 -3.47 15.47
N GLU A 209 -12.70 -4.43 14.62
CA GLU A 209 -13.15 -5.80 14.69
C GLU A 209 -12.25 -6.67 15.57
N GLU A 210 -12.85 -7.68 16.21
CA GLU A 210 -12.11 -8.72 16.90
C GLU A 210 -11.57 -9.74 15.88
N THR A 211 -10.44 -9.41 15.27
CA THR A 211 -9.78 -10.26 14.27
C THR A 211 -9.06 -11.46 14.86
N GLY A 212 -8.88 -11.50 16.19
CA GLY A 212 -8.08 -12.52 16.86
C GLY A 212 -6.56 -12.36 16.65
N ILE A 213 -6.12 -11.21 16.13
CA ILE A 213 -4.69 -10.88 15.99
C ILE A 213 -4.11 -10.56 17.36
N ASP A 214 -3.05 -11.24 17.70
CA ASP A 214 -2.20 -10.97 18.86
C ASP A 214 -0.90 -10.31 18.39
N PHE A 215 -0.75 -9.02 18.64
CA PHE A 215 0.40 -8.24 18.18
C PHE A 215 1.76 -8.73 18.72
N GLU A 216 1.79 -9.50 19.81
CA GLU A 216 3.04 -10.09 20.34
C GLU A 216 3.49 -11.31 19.50
N THR A 217 2.55 -12.09 18.99
CA THR A 217 2.85 -13.36 18.33
C THR A 217 2.65 -13.33 16.83
N ASP A 218 1.72 -12.50 16.35
CA ASP A 218 1.26 -12.47 14.96
C ASP A 218 1.91 -11.35 14.12
N CYS A 219 2.75 -10.52 14.75
CA CYS A 219 3.49 -9.46 14.08
C CYS A 219 4.99 -9.69 14.21
N TYR A 220 5.77 -9.24 13.22
CA TYR A 220 7.22 -9.36 13.27
C TYR A 220 7.92 -8.13 13.89
N ASP A 221 7.21 -7.02 14.03
CA ASP A 221 7.72 -5.79 14.62
C ASP A 221 6.69 -5.10 15.54
N TYR A 222 7.11 -3.99 16.15
CA TYR A 222 6.28 -3.21 17.08
C TYR A 222 5.24 -2.32 16.39
N LEU A 223 5.30 -2.18 15.07
CA LEU A 223 4.35 -1.38 14.27
C LEU A 223 3.10 -2.18 13.87
N GLY A 224 3.07 -3.48 14.16
CA GLY A 224 1.95 -4.35 13.81
C GLY A 224 1.99 -4.87 12.37
N HIS A 225 3.16 -4.90 11.75
CA HIS A 225 3.32 -5.60 10.48
C HIS A 225 3.27 -7.10 10.72
N MET A 226 2.42 -7.79 9.97
CA MET A 226 2.12 -9.21 10.24
C MET A 226 3.25 -10.12 9.81
N ASN A 227 3.46 -11.16 10.62
CA ASN A 227 4.20 -12.34 10.21
C ASN A 227 3.26 -13.35 9.54
N PRO A 228 3.77 -14.51 9.03
CA PRO A 228 2.92 -15.50 8.36
C PRO A 228 1.76 -16.01 9.21
N ASP A 229 1.93 -16.10 10.54
CA ASP A 229 0.87 -16.57 11.45
C ASP A 229 -0.26 -15.53 11.56
N GLY A 230 0.10 -14.25 11.58
CA GLY A 230 -0.86 -13.15 11.58
C GLY A 230 -1.59 -13.01 10.24
N ALA A 231 -0.85 -13.06 9.12
CA ALA A 231 -1.44 -12.99 7.78
C ALA A 231 -2.45 -14.12 7.52
N ALA A 232 -2.19 -15.32 8.06
CA ALA A 232 -3.10 -16.47 7.92
C ALA A 232 -4.39 -16.36 8.73
N LYS A 233 -4.51 -15.40 9.67
CA LYS A 233 -5.71 -15.15 10.47
C LYS A 233 -6.65 -14.12 9.83
N LEU A 234 -6.12 -13.32 8.89
CA LEU A 234 -6.89 -12.33 8.14
C LEU A 234 -7.62 -12.93 6.95
#